data_1af2fc62c1f17293f905905df48050c8
#
_entry.id   1af2fc62c1f17293f905905df48050c8
#
_cell.length_a   1.000
_cell.length_b   1.000
_cell.length_c   1.000
_cell.angle_alpha   90.00
_cell.angle_beta   90.00
_cell.angle_gamma   90.00
#
_symmetry.space_group_name_H-M   'P 1'
#
loop_
_entity.id
_entity.type
_entity.pdbx_description
1 polymer ?
#
loop_
_entity_poly.entity_id
_entity_poly.type
_entity_poly.pdbx_seq_one_letter_code
_entity_poly.pdbx_strand_id
1 'polypeptide(L)'
;KDLPQYKNYNLPSYNKNIINKFLCVTYGKDNTGDINNIDNINHIKNIAKKQFYLITADGGFDEGNDFNHKEQLHYQLILNEIITAITLQKSNGHFILKMFDILTETSVHLLYMLFLCYKDVYIYKPKTSRPTNSEKYVICKNFEIDDVRRHFILSELQKLSETVYHSKSKFISFRLFKTIPDIFIDKIKLCNTSFLDKQCLHLERAIELCKDTEFLEEYDKNLDKSLEKRKEIFRSWEELYNLNAYV
;
A
#
# COMPACT_ATOMS: atom_id res chain seq x y z
N LYS A 1 26.56 -5.26 -1.89
CA LYS A 1 26.88 -4.58 -3.18
C LYS A 1 25.70 -3.68 -3.47
N ASP A 2 25.89 -2.36 -3.39
CA ASP A 2 24.85 -1.38 -3.70
C ASP A 2 24.50 -1.50 -5.17
N LEU A 3 23.22 -1.75 -5.46
CA LEU A 3 22.75 -1.73 -6.84
C LEU A 3 22.86 -0.29 -7.36
N PRO A 4 23.44 -0.05 -8.56
CA PRO A 4 23.71 1.29 -9.06
C PRO A 4 22.49 2.21 -9.12
N GLN A 5 21.32 1.66 -9.34
CA GLN A 5 20.06 2.38 -9.45
C GLN A 5 19.50 2.87 -8.09
N TYR A 6 19.99 2.36 -6.96
CA TYR A 6 19.55 2.75 -5.63
C TYR A 6 20.55 3.61 -4.85
N LYS A 7 21.65 4.02 -5.46
CA LYS A 7 22.68 4.86 -4.82
C LYS A 7 22.18 6.21 -4.30
N ASN A 8 21.02 6.69 -4.78
CA ASN A 8 20.44 7.97 -4.40
C ASN A 8 19.35 7.87 -3.34
N TYR A 9 18.96 6.66 -2.93
CA TYR A 9 18.02 6.48 -1.83
C TYR A 9 18.83 6.33 -0.55
N ASN A 10 18.78 7.35 0.30
CA ASN A 10 19.22 7.24 1.69
C ASN A 10 18.29 6.27 2.41
N LEU A 11 18.55 4.98 2.26
CA LEU A 11 17.92 3.99 3.12
C LEU A 11 18.29 4.35 4.56
N PRO A 12 17.33 4.38 5.49
CA PRO A 12 17.63 4.66 6.88
C PRO A 12 18.78 3.74 7.32
N SER A 13 19.83 4.31 7.88
CA SER A 13 20.95 3.55 8.42
C SER A 13 20.44 2.80 9.65
N TYR A 14 19.90 1.60 9.45
CA TYR A 14 19.53 0.73 10.55
C TYR A 14 20.77 0.40 11.39
N ASN A 15 20.64 0.47 12.70
CA ASN A 15 21.70 0.03 13.59
C ASN A 15 22.09 -1.42 13.23
N LYS A 16 23.35 -1.65 12.87
CA LYS A 16 23.87 -2.97 12.43
C LYS A 16 23.56 -4.09 13.43
N ASN A 17 23.50 -3.78 14.73
CA ASN A 17 23.18 -4.73 15.78
C ASN A 17 21.70 -5.18 15.73
N ILE A 18 20.79 -4.33 15.26
CA ILE A 18 19.39 -4.65 15.06
C ILE A 18 19.20 -5.46 13.79
N ILE A 19 19.87 -5.08 12.69
CA ILE A 19 19.78 -5.79 11.41
C ILE A 19 20.16 -7.26 11.57
N ASN A 20 21.29 -7.55 12.18
CA ASN A 20 21.80 -8.94 12.26
C ASN A 20 21.02 -9.84 13.22
N LYS A 21 20.28 -9.28 14.18
CA LYS A 21 19.60 -10.06 15.22
C LYS A 21 18.09 -10.19 15.00
N PHE A 22 17.44 -9.13 14.50
CA PHE A 22 15.98 -9.02 14.45
C PHE A 22 15.43 -8.71 13.06
N LEU A 23 16.25 -8.28 12.12
CA LEU A 23 15.86 -7.87 10.79
C LEU A 23 16.59 -8.71 9.73
N CYS A 24 15.82 -9.34 8.84
CA CYS A 24 16.33 -9.99 7.65
C CYS A 24 15.90 -9.14 6.43
N VAL A 25 16.86 -8.56 5.74
CA VAL A 25 16.62 -7.81 4.50
C VAL A 25 16.96 -8.72 3.31
N THR A 26 16.07 -8.81 2.34
CA THR A 26 16.29 -9.54 1.09
C THR A 26 15.89 -8.68 -0.10
N TYR A 27 16.62 -8.82 -1.18
CA TYR A 27 16.33 -8.19 -2.48
C TYR A 27 15.83 -9.22 -3.51
N GLY A 28 15.36 -10.38 -3.04
CA GLY A 28 14.91 -11.45 -3.92
C GLY A 28 16.05 -12.30 -4.48
N LYS A 29 15.69 -13.22 -5.39
CA LYS A 29 16.62 -14.16 -6.03
C LYS A 29 17.61 -13.47 -6.98
N ASP A 30 17.13 -12.46 -7.70
CA ASP A 30 17.90 -11.69 -8.69
C ASP A 30 18.55 -10.43 -8.13
N ASN A 31 18.38 -10.14 -6.83
CA ASN A 31 18.88 -8.97 -6.12
C ASN A 31 18.35 -7.62 -6.63
N THR A 32 17.19 -7.59 -7.27
CA THR A 32 16.55 -6.34 -7.74
C THR A 32 15.60 -5.74 -6.71
N GLY A 33 15.05 -6.56 -5.80
CA GLY A 33 13.96 -6.19 -4.90
C GLY A 33 12.60 -6.14 -5.59
N ASP A 34 12.51 -6.46 -6.88
CA ASP A 34 11.28 -6.40 -7.66
C ASP A 34 10.39 -7.62 -7.38
N ILE A 35 9.29 -7.40 -6.68
CA ILE A 35 8.29 -8.46 -6.41
C ILE A 35 7.39 -8.75 -7.63
N ASN A 36 7.49 -7.99 -8.72
CA ASN A 36 6.81 -8.34 -9.96
C ASN A 36 7.43 -9.59 -10.61
N ASN A 37 8.66 -9.92 -10.24
CA ASN A 37 9.27 -11.19 -10.57
C ASN A 37 8.84 -12.25 -9.55
N ILE A 38 8.05 -13.24 -9.98
CA ILE A 38 7.53 -14.33 -9.14
C ILE A 38 8.65 -15.15 -8.47
N ASP A 39 9.82 -15.26 -9.09
CA ASP A 39 10.98 -15.91 -8.51
C ASP A 39 11.47 -15.23 -7.23
N ASN A 40 11.34 -13.91 -7.15
CA ASN A 40 11.68 -13.15 -5.95
C ASN A 40 10.68 -13.44 -4.81
N ILE A 41 9.39 -13.59 -5.11
CA ILE A 41 8.38 -14.01 -4.13
C ILE A 41 8.67 -15.43 -3.62
N ASN A 42 8.99 -16.35 -4.53
CA ASN A 42 9.36 -17.72 -4.16
C ASN A 42 10.63 -17.76 -3.31
N HIS A 43 11.61 -16.91 -3.60
CA HIS A 43 12.80 -16.75 -2.78
C HIS A 43 12.46 -16.28 -1.36
N ILE A 44 11.61 -15.26 -1.23
CA ILE A 44 11.14 -14.76 0.08
C ILE A 44 10.47 -15.88 0.87
N LYS A 45 9.58 -16.66 0.23
CA LYS A 45 8.94 -17.83 0.84
C LYS A 45 9.94 -18.83 1.39
N ASN A 46 10.99 -19.13 0.62
CA ASN A 46 12.00 -20.12 0.99
C ASN A 46 12.87 -19.67 2.19
N ILE A 47 13.20 -18.37 2.27
CA ILE A 47 14.01 -17.84 3.39
C ILE A 47 13.17 -17.60 4.65
N ALA A 48 11.88 -17.32 4.51
CA ALA A 48 10.98 -16.98 5.62
C ALA A 48 10.80 -18.15 6.60
N LYS A 49 10.88 -19.40 6.13
CA LYS A 49 10.75 -20.66 6.92
C LYS A 49 9.47 -20.79 7.76
N LYS A 50 8.71 -19.73 7.93
CA LYS A 50 7.47 -19.66 8.72
C LYS A 50 6.53 -18.58 8.16
N GLN A 51 5.26 -18.70 8.52
CA GLN A 51 4.23 -17.69 8.22
C GLN A 51 4.28 -16.53 9.21
N PHE A 52 3.86 -15.36 8.77
CA PHE A 52 3.86 -14.12 9.55
C PHE A 52 2.46 -13.75 10.05
N TYR A 53 2.40 -13.25 11.28
CA TYR A 53 1.15 -12.77 11.87
C TYR A 53 0.72 -11.42 11.30
N LEU A 54 1.66 -10.51 11.11
CA LEU A 54 1.43 -9.21 10.49
C LEU A 54 2.31 -9.08 9.23
N ILE A 55 1.67 -8.69 8.13
CA ILE A 55 2.34 -8.34 6.88
C ILE A 55 1.92 -6.93 6.51
N THR A 56 2.86 -6.13 6.05
CA THR A 56 2.60 -4.79 5.51
C THR A 56 3.19 -4.66 4.12
N ALA A 57 2.45 -4.03 3.22
CA ALA A 57 2.88 -3.74 1.87
C ALA A 57 2.71 -2.24 1.59
N ASP A 58 3.82 -1.59 1.30
CA ASP A 58 3.93 -0.16 1.02
C ASP A 58 4.87 0.07 -0.19
N GLY A 59 4.80 -0.84 -1.16
CA GLY A 59 5.57 -0.76 -2.37
C GLY A 59 5.23 0.48 -3.19
N GLY A 60 6.19 0.89 -4.03
CA GLY A 60 6.02 2.01 -4.93
C GLY A 60 7.17 2.11 -5.91
N PHE A 61 6.94 2.79 -6.99
CA PHE A 61 7.93 3.15 -7.99
C PHE A 61 7.66 4.55 -8.50
N ASP A 62 8.60 5.12 -9.22
CA ASP A 62 8.44 6.44 -9.83
C ASP A 62 7.58 6.33 -11.10
N GLU A 63 6.36 6.87 -11.05
CA GLU A 63 5.44 6.92 -12.18
C GLU A 63 5.79 8.02 -13.20
N GLY A 64 6.85 8.79 -12.94
CA GLY A 64 7.19 9.97 -13.74
C GLY A 64 6.11 11.05 -13.64
N ASN A 65 5.64 11.53 -14.79
CA ASN A 65 4.60 12.58 -14.88
C ASN A 65 3.18 12.02 -15.11
N ASP A 66 2.99 10.69 -15.03
CA ASP A 66 1.72 10.03 -15.37
C ASP A 66 0.81 9.82 -14.15
N PHE A 67 0.53 10.91 -13.43
CA PHE A 67 -0.28 10.85 -12.20
C PHE A 67 -1.73 10.42 -12.43
N ASN A 68 -2.27 10.63 -13.64
CA ASN A 68 -3.66 10.32 -13.97
C ASN A 68 -3.92 8.79 -14.08
N HIS A 69 -2.90 8.00 -14.36
CA HIS A 69 -3.01 6.55 -14.52
C HIS A 69 -2.36 5.78 -13.37
N LYS A 70 -2.13 6.44 -12.25
CA LYS A 70 -1.46 5.87 -11.09
C LYS A 70 -2.08 4.55 -10.63
N GLU A 71 -3.39 4.47 -10.57
CA GLU A 71 -4.11 3.26 -10.20
C GLU A 71 -3.77 2.08 -11.12
N GLN A 72 -3.83 2.31 -12.45
CA GLN A 72 -3.56 1.28 -13.44
C GLN A 72 -2.09 0.85 -13.49
N LEU A 73 -1.18 1.79 -13.30
CA LEU A 73 0.27 1.51 -13.26
C LEU A 73 0.66 0.61 -12.08
N HIS A 74 -0.09 0.70 -10.98
CA HIS A 74 0.19 -0.07 -9.76
C HIS A 74 -0.46 -1.45 -9.71
N TYR A 75 -1.31 -1.84 -10.66
CA TYR A 75 -2.04 -3.12 -10.61
C TYR A 75 -1.14 -4.33 -10.42
N GLN A 76 -0.04 -4.42 -11.16
CA GLN A 76 0.86 -5.55 -11.06
C GLN A 76 1.55 -5.59 -9.70
N LEU A 77 2.00 -4.44 -9.22
CA LEU A 77 2.62 -4.34 -7.90
C LEU A 77 1.65 -4.79 -6.81
N ILE A 78 0.43 -4.23 -6.79
CA ILE A 78 -0.61 -4.57 -5.81
C ILE A 78 -0.99 -6.06 -5.89
N LEU A 79 -1.13 -6.62 -7.10
CA LEU A 79 -1.39 -8.05 -7.29
C LEU A 79 -0.30 -8.89 -6.63
N ASN A 80 0.98 -8.54 -6.84
CA ASN A 80 2.11 -9.30 -6.30
C ASN A 80 2.33 -9.07 -4.80
N GLU A 81 1.98 -7.93 -4.27
CA GLU A 81 1.89 -7.69 -2.82
C GLU A 81 0.81 -8.59 -2.18
N ILE A 82 -0.36 -8.72 -2.82
CA ILE A 82 -1.43 -9.64 -2.37
C ILE A 82 -0.97 -11.10 -2.47
N ILE A 83 -0.35 -11.52 -3.57
CA ILE A 83 0.21 -12.87 -3.72
C ILE A 83 1.22 -13.16 -2.61
N THR A 84 2.12 -12.22 -2.34
CA THR A 84 3.13 -12.34 -1.29
C THR A 84 2.48 -12.47 0.08
N ALA A 85 1.48 -11.63 0.37
CA ALA A 85 0.74 -11.67 1.61
C ALA A 85 0.02 -13.02 1.78
N ILE A 86 -0.77 -13.47 0.82
CA ILE A 86 -1.47 -14.77 0.90
C ILE A 86 -0.48 -15.93 1.05
N THR A 87 0.69 -15.86 0.39
CA THR A 87 1.73 -16.90 0.48
C THR A 87 2.31 -17.02 1.88
N LEU A 88 2.53 -15.90 2.55
CA LEU A 88 3.28 -15.82 3.81
C LEU A 88 2.39 -15.65 5.05
N GLN A 89 1.09 -15.38 4.89
CA GLN A 89 0.18 -15.07 5.98
C GLN A 89 -0.09 -16.28 6.87
N LYS A 90 0.09 -16.09 8.17
CA LYS A 90 -0.37 -17.04 9.19
C LYS A 90 -1.89 -16.96 9.33
N SER A 91 -2.55 -18.09 9.63
CA SER A 91 -3.96 -18.13 10.03
C SER A 91 -4.23 -17.14 11.18
N ASN A 92 -5.35 -16.43 11.12
CA ASN A 92 -5.72 -15.32 12.01
C ASN A 92 -4.73 -14.14 12.01
N GLY A 93 -3.81 -14.08 11.04
CA GLY A 93 -2.91 -12.95 10.86
C GLY A 93 -3.57 -11.78 10.14
N HIS A 94 -2.81 -10.69 10.01
CA HIS A 94 -3.30 -9.41 9.50
C HIS A 94 -2.43 -8.91 8.35
N PHE A 95 -3.05 -8.21 7.39
CA PHE A 95 -2.37 -7.60 6.26
C PHE A 95 -2.76 -6.13 6.13
N ILE A 96 -1.78 -5.27 5.90
CA ILE A 96 -1.99 -3.85 5.62
C ILE A 96 -1.39 -3.55 4.25
N LEU A 97 -2.22 -3.08 3.34
CA LEU A 97 -1.86 -2.79 1.96
C LEU A 97 -2.08 -1.32 1.65
N LYS A 98 -1.06 -0.62 1.16
CA LYS A 98 -1.24 0.70 0.59
C LYS A 98 -1.92 0.60 -0.77
N MET A 99 -2.96 1.41 -0.97
CA MET A 99 -3.60 1.62 -2.26
C MET A 99 -3.80 3.13 -2.50
N PHE A 100 -3.97 3.50 -3.75
CA PHE A 100 -4.36 4.85 -4.12
C PHE A 100 -5.86 4.90 -4.43
N ASP A 101 -6.24 5.18 -5.65
CA ASP A 101 -7.63 5.15 -6.04
C ASP A 101 -8.15 3.71 -6.17
N ILE A 102 -9.47 3.53 -6.01
CA ILE A 102 -10.18 2.27 -6.16
C ILE A 102 -11.38 2.55 -7.07
N LEU A 103 -11.11 3.12 -8.24
CA LEU A 103 -12.13 3.59 -9.20
C LEU A 103 -12.35 2.60 -10.33
N THR A 104 -11.35 1.75 -10.60
CA THR A 104 -11.41 0.81 -11.71
C THR A 104 -11.92 -0.56 -11.27
N GLU A 105 -12.46 -1.29 -12.24
CA GLU A 105 -12.95 -2.65 -12.02
C GLU A 105 -11.83 -3.58 -11.49
N THR A 106 -10.62 -3.45 -11.99
CA THR A 106 -9.48 -4.26 -11.55
C THR A 106 -9.19 -4.07 -10.06
N SER A 107 -9.16 -2.82 -9.58
CA SER A 107 -8.94 -2.53 -8.15
C SER A 107 -10.08 -3.08 -7.28
N VAL A 108 -11.32 -3.01 -7.75
CA VAL A 108 -12.47 -3.59 -7.05
C VAL A 108 -12.34 -5.12 -6.96
N HIS A 109 -11.89 -5.80 -8.02
CA HIS A 109 -11.63 -7.24 -8.01
C HIS A 109 -10.53 -7.63 -7.03
N LEU A 110 -9.43 -6.88 -6.97
CA LEU A 110 -8.34 -7.11 -6.01
C LEU A 110 -8.83 -6.92 -4.56
N LEU A 111 -9.62 -5.88 -4.31
CA LEU A 111 -10.19 -5.64 -2.99
C LEU A 111 -11.19 -6.72 -2.59
N TYR A 112 -12.02 -7.19 -3.54
CA TYR A 112 -12.97 -8.29 -3.28
C TYR A 112 -12.24 -9.61 -2.98
N MET A 113 -11.08 -9.87 -3.63
CA MET A 113 -10.23 -11.01 -3.28
C MET A 113 -9.78 -10.94 -1.82
N LEU A 114 -9.34 -9.77 -1.34
CA LEU A 114 -8.97 -9.59 0.07
C LEU A 114 -10.16 -9.81 0.99
N PHE A 115 -11.34 -9.31 0.63
CA PHE A 115 -12.57 -9.53 1.38
C PHE A 115 -12.95 -11.02 1.52
N LEU A 116 -12.61 -11.85 0.52
CA LEU A 116 -12.84 -13.29 0.57
C LEU A 116 -11.76 -14.06 1.38
N CYS A 117 -10.61 -13.45 1.60
CA CYS A 117 -9.49 -14.09 2.32
C CYS A 117 -9.44 -13.74 3.81
N TYR A 118 -10.03 -12.61 4.21
CA TYR A 118 -9.96 -12.09 5.57
C TYR A 118 -11.34 -11.86 6.14
N LYS A 119 -11.50 -12.05 7.43
CA LYS A 119 -12.78 -11.86 8.14
C LYS A 119 -13.26 -10.42 8.07
N ASP A 120 -12.36 -9.48 8.30
CA ASP A 120 -12.69 -8.06 8.32
C ASP A 120 -11.74 -7.30 7.38
N VAL A 121 -12.30 -6.43 6.53
CA VAL A 121 -11.54 -5.57 5.62
C VAL A 121 -12.04 -4.13 5.76
N TYR A 122 -11.11 -3.21 6.02
CA TYR A 122 -11.38 -1.79 6.20
C TYR A 122 -10.55 -0.97 5.22
N ILE A 123 -11.10 0.14 4.74
CA ILE A 123 -10.34 1.15 3.98
C ILE A 123 -10.15 2.36 4.90
N TYR A 124 -8.91 2.73 5.13
CA TYR A 124 -8.54 3.77 6.08
C TYR A 124 -7.56 4.77 5.47
N LYS A 125 -7.80 6.06 5.71
CA LYS A 125 -6.85 7.12 5.40
C LYS A 125 -6.30 7.68 6.71
N PRO A 126 -4.99 7.48 7.00
CA PRO A 126 -4.37 7.98 8.22
C PRO A 126 -4.44 9.51 8.30
N LYS A 127 -4.62 10.04 9.50
CA LYS A 127 -4.61 11.50 9.74
C LYS A 127 -3.26 12.14 9.40
N THR A 128 -2.18 11.35 9.41
CA THR A 128 -0.83 11.78 9.03
C THR A 128 -0.58 11.76 7.52
N SER A 129 -1.43 11.10 6.73
CA SER A 129 -1.37 11.16 5.27
C SER A 129 -1.89 12.50 4.75
N ARG A 130 -1.25 13.02 3.71
CA ARG A 130 -1.66 14.28 3.08
C ARG A 130 -3.11 14.19 2.60
N PRO A 131 -4.01 15.10 3.03
CA PRO A 131 -5.42 15.01 2.67
C PRO A 131 -5.69 15.24 1.17
N THR A 132 -4.76 15.89 0.46
CA THR A 132 -4.87 16.19 -0.96
C THR A 132 -4.47 15.04 -1.87
N ASN A 133 -3.87 13.95 -1.36
CA ASN A 133 -3.55 12.78 -2.17
C ASN A 133 -4.61 11.66 -1.99
N SER A 134 -4.64 10.71 -2.91
CA SER A 134 -5.58 9.58 -2.91
C SER A 134 -5.09 8.37 -2.08
N GLU A 135 -3.90 8.42 -1.49
CA GLU A 135 -3.31 7.34 -0.69
C GLU A 135 -4.24 6.89 0.44
N LYS A 136 -4.48 5.59 0.50
CA LYS A 136 -5.30 4.90 1.50
C LYS A 136 -4.65 3.58 1.88
N TYR A 137 -5.07 3.02 2.99
CA TYR A 137 -4.61 1.71 3.45
C TYR A 137 -5.79 0.76 3.58
N VAL A 138 -5.67 -0.42 2.98
CA VAL A 138 -6.60 -1.52 3.16
C VAL A 138 -6.08 -2.35 4.33
N ILE A 139 -6.87 -2.43 5.40
CA ILE A 139 -6.53 -3.15 6.63
C ILE A 139 -7.36 -4.43 6.64
N CYS A 140 -6.67 -5.56 6.47
CA CYS A 140 -7.26 -6.89 6.44
C CYS A 140 -6.94 -7.60 7.76
N LYS A 141 -7.96 -8.06 8.47
CA LYS A 141 -7.82 -8.71 9.78
C LYS A 141 -8.33 -10.13 9.75
N ASN A 142 -7.62 -11.00 10.46
CA ASN A 142 -7.99 -12.40 10.63
C ASN A 142 -8.08 -13.16 9.31
N PHE A 143 -6.95 -13.63 8.83
CA PHE A 143 -6.85 -14.46 7.64
C PHE A 143 -7.54 -15.82 7.86
N GLU A 144 -8.57 -16.14 7.08
CA GLU A 144 -9.49 -17.27 7.38
C GLU A 144 -9.61 -18.31 6.26
N ILE A 145 -8.80 -18.26 5.21
CA ILE A 145 -8.87 -19.31 4.19
C ILE A 145 -8.06 -20.54 4.60
N ASP A 146 -8.62 -21.73 4.32
CA ASP A 146 -7.94 -22.99 4.47
C ASP A 146 -6.83 -23.20 3.43
N ASP A 147 -5.97 -24.18 3.64
CA ASP A 147 -4.81 -24.43 2.78
C ASP A 147 -5.22 -24.86 1.35
N VAL A 148 -6.35 -25.52 1.16
CA VAL A 148 -6.84 -25.95 -0.16
C VAL A 148 -7.25 -24.73 -0.98
N ARG A 149 -8.06 -23.86 -0.39
CA ARG A 149 -8.46 -22.58 -1.01
C ARG A 149 -7.27 -21.68 -1.26
N ARG A 150 -6.37 -21.58 -0.28
CA ARG A 150 -5.10 -20.83 -0.41
C ARG A 150 -4.31 -21.29 -1.63
N HIS A 151 -4.11 -22.60 -1.77
CA HIS A 151 -3.35 -23.15 -2.89
C HIS A 151 -4.02 -22.84 -4.23
N PHE A 152 -5.33 -23.03 -4.32
CA PHE A 152 -6.10 -22.71 -5.52
C PHE A 152 -5.98 -21.22 -5.88
N ILE A 153 -6.24 -20.33 -4.93
CA ILE A 153 -6.16 -18.86 -5.14
C ILE A 153 -4.76 -18.47 -5.60
N LEU A 154 -3.72 -18.96 -4.93
CA LEU A 154 -2.34 -18.64 -5.31
C LEU A 154 -2.00 -19.13 -6.70
N SER A 155 -2.43 -20.33 -7.09
CA SER A 155 -2.22 -20.85 -8.45
C SER A 155 -2.83 -19.93 -9.52
N GLU A 156 -4.05 -19.45 -9.31
CA GLU A 156 -4.72 -18.58 -10.28
C GLU A 156 -4.11 -17.18 -10.30
N LEU A 157 -3.79 -16.59 -9.14
CA LEU A 157 -3.17 -15.28 -9.07
C LEU A 157 -1.74 -15.26 -9.65
N GLN A 158 -0.96 -16.35 -9.47
CA GLN A 158 0.39 -16.47 -10.03
C GLN A 158 0.35 -16.56 -11.55
N LYS A 159 -0.56 -17.36 -12.13
CA LYS A 159 -0.75 -17.41 -13.59
C LYS A 159 -1.11 -16.04 -14.15
N LEU A 160 -2.00 -15.31 -13.45
CA LEU A 160 -2.37 -13.97 -13.84
C LEU A 160 -1.16 -13.02 -13.77
N SER A 161 -0.39 -13.06 -12.67
CA SER A 161 0.80 -12.24 -12.50
C SER A 161 1.84 -12.48 -13.63
N GLU A 162 2.09 -13.72 -13.99
CA GLU A 162 2.98 -14.07 -15.11
C GLU A 162 2.46 -13.51 -16.44
N THR A 163 1.15 -13.65 -16.70
CA THR A 163 0.51 -13.11 -17.91
C THR A 163 0.67 -11.59 -17.97
N VAL A 164 0.45 -10.91 -16.85
CA VAL A 164 0.59 -9.46 -16.71
C VAL A 164 2.05 -9.04 -16.91
N TYR A 165 2.99 -9.73 -16.27
CA TYR A 165 4.42 -9.44 -16.36
C TYR A 165 4.97 -9.50 -17.79
N HIS A 166 4.49 -10.46 -18.58
CA HIS A 166 4.89 -10.61 -19.98
C HIS A 166 4.07 -9.76 -20.96
N SER A 167 3.07 -9.06 -20.47
CA SER A 167 2.29 -8.13 -21.30
C SER A 167 3.14 -6.93 -21.70
N LYS A 168 3.07 -6.56 -22.98
CA LYS A 168 3.70 -5.32 -23.49
C LYS A 168 2.84 -4.08 -23.26
N SER A 169 1.63 -4.25 -22.72
CA SER A 169 0.71 -3.14 -22.47
C SER A 169 1.13 -2.37 -21.23
N LYS A 170 1.24 -1.03 -21.34
CA LYS A 170 1.45 -0.14 -20.20
C LYS A 170 0.26 -0.16 -19.24
N PHE A 171 -0.95 -0.30 -19.80
CA PHE A 171 -2.19 -0.33 -19.03
C PHE A 171 -2.78 -1.75 -19.10
N ILE A 172 -2.87 -2.36 -17.94
CA ILE A 172 -3.35 -3.71 -17.77
C ILE A 172 -4.69 -3.62 -17.05
N SER A 173 -5.66 -4.38 -17.54
CA SER A 173 -6.91 -4.61 -16.82
C SER A 173 -7.19 -6.09 -16.79
N PHE A 174 -7.70 -6.59 -15.68
CA PHE A 174 -8.09 -7.99 -15.53
C PHE A 174 -9.27 -8.13 -14.60
N ARG A 175 -9.97 -9.23 -14.76
CA ARG A 175 -11.09 -9.64 -13.88
C ARG A 175 -10.72 -10.94 -13.20
N LEU A 176 -10.79 -10.95 -11.86
CA LEU A 176 -10.59 -12.17 -11.07
C LEU A 176 -11.88 -12.96 -10.89
N PHE A 177 -13.02 -12.29 -10.95
CA PHE A 177 -14.33 -12.89 -10.71
C PHE A 177 -15.26 -12.62 -11.88
N LYS A 178 -16.11 -13.59 -12.21
CA LYS A 178 -17.16 -13.40 -13.23
C LYS A 178 -18.17 -12.34 -12.79
N THR A 179 -18.51 -12.34 -11.51
CA THR A 179 -19.45 -11.38 -10.89
C THR A 179 -18.97 -11.04 -9.49
N ILE A 180 -19.19 -9.81 -9.09
CA ILE A 180 -19.03 -9.33 -7.71
C ILE A 180 -20.42 -8.88 -7.23
N PRO A 181 -20.84 -9.19 -5.99
CA PRO A 181 -22.13 -8.77 -5.48
C PRO A 181 -22.31 -7.25 -5.52
N ASP A 182 -23.48 -6.79 -6.00
CA ASP A 182 -23.78 -5.36 -6.13
C ASP A 182 -23.63 -4.61 -4.79
N ILE A 183 -24.03 -5.25 -3.70
CA ILE A 183 -23.87 -4.67 -2.36
C ILE A 183 -22.40 -4.34 -2.02
N PHE A 184 -21.44 -5.14 -2.51
CA PHE A 184 -20.01 -4.85 -2.32
C PHE A 184 -19.60 -3.66 -3.18
N ILE A 185 -20.01 -3.63 -4.44
CA ILE A 185 -19.75 -2.54 -5.37
C ILE A 185 -20.30 -1.23 -4.82
N ASP A 186 -21.53 -1.21 -4.32
CA ASP A 186 -22.17 -0.01 -3.77
C ASP A 186 -21.48 0.50 -2.50
N LYS A 187 -20.98 -0.40 -1.64
CA LYS A 187 -20.15 0.00 -0.50
C LYS A 187 -18.84 0.66 -0.94
N ILE A 188 -18.18 0.16 -2.00
CA ILE A 188 -16.97 0.78 -2.54
C ILE A 188 -17.28 2.15 -3.14
N LYS A 189 -18.39 2.30 -3.87
CA LYS A 189 -18.83 3.61 -4.40
C LYS A 189 -19.04 4.63 -3.28
N LEU A 190 -19.78 4.25 -2.22
CA LEU A 190 -19.98 5.12 -1.05
C LEU A 190 -18.67 5.52 -0.37
N CYS A 191 -17.78 4.55 -0.21
CA CYS A 191 -16.46 4.79 0.36
C CYS A 191 -15.65 5.78 -0.51
N ASN A 192 -15.62 5.57 -1.82
CA ASN A 192 -14.93 6.44 -2.77
C ASN A 192 -15.51 7.87 -2.74
N THR A 193 -16.83 8.03 -2.78
CA THR A 193 -17.49 9.35 -2.69
C THR A 193 -17.03 10.07 -1.43
N SER A 194 -17.08 9.42 -0.27
CA SER A 194 -16.66 10.05 1.00
C SER A 194 -15.18 10.48 1.02
N PHE A 195 -14.29 9.73 0.36
CA PHE A 195 -12.86 10.10 0.28
C PHE A 195 -12.64 11.21 -0.74
N LEU A 196 -13.30 11.14 -1.89
CA LEU A 196 -13.18 12.14 -2.96
C LEU A 196 -13.71 13.51 -2.51
N ASP A 197 -14.86 13.56 -1.85
CA ASP A 197 -15.42 14.81 -1.32
C ASP A 197 -14.44 15.52 -0.37
N LYS A 198 -13.84 14.75 0.55
CA LYS A 198 -12.83 15.28 1.46
C LYS A 198 -11.57 15.74 0.74
N GLN A 199 -11.11 14.98 -0.25
CA GLN A 199 -9.93 15.32 -1.03
C GLN A 199 -10.16 16.59 -1.86
N CYS A 200 -11.31 16.71 -2.52
CA CYS A 200 -11.69 17.90 -3.30
C CYS A 200 -11.72 19.14 -2.40
N LEU A 201 -12.38 19.07 -1.24
CA LEU A 201 -12.42 20.17 -0.28
C LEU A 201 -11.02 20.67 0.11
N HIS A 202 -10.08 19.75 0.35
CA HIS A 202 -8.71 20.12 0.69
C HIS A 202 -7.91 20.66 -0.51
N LEU A 203 -8.17 20.17 -1.72
CA LEU A 203 -7.57 20.70 -2.95
C LEU A 203 -8.07 22.12 -3.27
N GLU A 204 -9.38 22.35 -3.14
CA GLU A 204 -9.99 23.68 -3.33
C GLU A 204 -9.36 24.68 -2.36
N ARG A 205 -9.27 24.32 -1.08
CA ARG A 205 -8.62 25.17 -0.09
C ARG A 205 -7.13 25.43 -0.38
N ALA A 206 -6.41 24.42 -0.87
CA ALA A 206 -5.01 24.62 -1.27
C ALA A 206 -4.89 25.59 -2.45
N ILE A 207 -5.81 25.50 -3.44
CA ILE A 207 -5.86 26.42 -4.58
C ILE A 207 -6.17 27.86 -4.12
N GLU A 208 -7.10 28.04 -3.17
CA GLU A 208 -7.40 29.34 -2.60
C GLU A 208 -6.18 29.96 -1.90
N LEU A 209 -5.49 29.18 -1.07
CA LEU A 209 -4.26 29.63 -0.41
C LEU A 209 -3.14 29.99 -1.40
N CYS A 210 -3.01 29.28 -2.51
CA CYS A 210 -2.04 29.62 -3.56
C CYS A 210 -2.36 30.92 -4.31
N LYS A 211 -3.61 31.40 -4.25
CA LYS A 211 -4.03 32.68 -4.83
C LYS A 211 -3.91 33.86 -3.87
N ASP A 212 -3.75 33.59 -2.58
CA ASP A 212 -3.61 34.55 -1.52
C ASP A 212 -2.16 35.05 -1.46
N THR A 213 -1.91 36.24 -2.03
CA THR A 213 -0.57 36.84 -2.09
C THR A 213 -0.05 37.21 -0.71
N GLU A 214 -0.91 37.66 0.21
CA GLU A 214 -0.54 38.00 1.57
C GLU A 214 -0.12 36.75 2.35
N PHE A 215 -0.85 35.64 2.18
CA PHE A 215 -0.47 34.34 2.72
C PHE A 215 0.89 33.85 2.21
N LEU A 216 1.15 34.01 0.92
CA LEU A 216 2.42 33.57 0.32
C LEU A 216 3.62 34.41 0.79
N GLU A 217 3.45 35.72 0.95
CA GLU A 217 4.49 36.60 1.47
C GLU A 217 4.80 36.33 2.96
N GLU A 218 3.81 35.87 3.71
CA GLU A 218 3.99 35.45 5.12
C GLU A 218 4.36 33.99 5.30
N TYR A 219 4.33 33.20 4.23
CA TYR A 219 4.50 31.73 4.32
C TYR A 219 5.79 31.34 5.04
N ASP A 220 6.91 31.96 4.70
CA ASP A 220 8.21 31.68 5.30
C ASP A 220 8.25 32.09 6.79
N LYS A 221 7.57 33.20 7.15
CA LYS A 221 7.44 33.66 8.53
C LYS A 221 6.56 32.74 9.38
N ASN A 222 5.59 32.08 8.76
CA ASN A 222 4.66 31.15 9.41
C ASN A 222 5.13 29.68 9.37
N LEU A 223 6.25 29.39 8.70
CA LEU A 223 6.78 28.03 8.59
C LEU A 223 7.07 27.42 9.97
N ASP A 224 7.68 28.17 10.88
CA ASP A 224 7.99 27.71 12.23
C ASP A 224 6.72 27.41 13.04
N LYS A 225 5.68 28.26 12.93
CA LYS A 225 4.37 28.00 13.56
C LYS A 225 3.71 26.73 12.98
N SER A 226 3.85 26.52 11.69
CA SER A 226 3.35 25.31 11.03
C SER A 226 4.09 24.05 11.49
N LEU A 227 5.40 24.13 11.70
CA LEU A 227 6.22 23.05 12.24
C LEU A 227 5.85 22.73 13.69
N GLU A 228 5.65 23.73 14.54
CA GLU A 228 5.18 23.52 15.92
C GLU A 228 3.81 22.84 15.95
N LYS A 229 2.85 23.28 15.13
CA LYS A 229 1.54 22.64 15.03
C LYS A 229 1.63 21.17 14.58
N ARG A 230 2.54 20.85 13.68
CA ARG A 230 2.81 19.45 13.28
C ARG A 230 3.37 18.62 14.44
N LYS A 231 4.28 19.21 15.25
CA LYS A 231 4.82 18.56 16.44
C LYS A 231 3.73 18.31 17.48
N GLU A 232 2.80 19.24 17.68
CA GLU A 232 1.65 19.07 18.57
C GLU A 232 0.74 17.93 18.11
N ILE A 233 0.43 17.87 16.79
CA ILE A 233 -0.36 16.78 16.21
C ILE A 233 0.34 15.45 16.41
N PHE A 234 1.66 15.40 16.21
CA PHE A 234 2.44 14.20 16.42
C PHE A 234 2.44 13.74 17.88
N ARG A 235 2.65 14.67 18.83
CA ARG A 235 2.57 14.37 20.27
C ARG A 235 1.19 13.85 20.66
N SER A 236 0.12 14.50 20.19
CA SER A 236 -1.24 14.04 20.48
C SER A 236 -1.52 12.64 19.91
N TRP A 237 -0.88 12.28 18.80
CA TRP A 237 -0.95 10.95 18.22
C TRP A 237 -0.15 9.93 19.05
N GLU A 238 1.06 10.29 19.51
CA GLU A 238 1.87 9.45 20.41
C GLU A 238 1.13 9.17 21.73
N GLU A 239 0.49 10.19 22.32
CA GLU A 239 -0.32 10.05 23.51
C GLU A 239 -1.53 9.16 23.29
N LEU A 240 -2.28 9.38 22.19
CA LEU A 240 -3.47 8.61 21.86
C LEU A 240 -3.17 7.10 21.73
N TYR A 241 -2.01 6.75 21.20
CA TYR A 241 -1.60 5.36 20.99
C TYR A 241 -0.62 4.85 22.05
N ASN A 242 -0.34 5.65 23.08
CA ASN A 242 0.56 5.32 24.19
C ASN A 242 1.96 4.84 23.71
N LEU A 243 2.50 5.47 22.67
CA LEU A 243 3.76 5.05 22.06
C LEU A 243 4.97 5.35 22.94
N ASN A 244 4.90 6.35 23.82
CA ASN A 244 5.97 6.70 24.74
C ASN A 244 6.27 5.62 25.80
N ALA A 245 5.42 4.61 25.94
CA ALA A 245 5.63 3.49 26.85
C ALA A 245 6.61 2.42 26.28
N TYR A 246 7.05 2.56 25.04
CA TYR A 246 7.87 1.57 24.33
C TYR A 246 9.26 2.10 23.93
N VAL A 247 9.64 3.30 24.36
CA VAL A 247 10.96 3.92 24.10
C VAL A 247 11.89 3.77 25.32
#